data_fc2babf7bb0a94ee7fd3e2fbbbacd596
#
_entry.id   fc2babf7bb0a94ee7fd3e2fbbbacd596
#
_cell.length_a   1.000
_cell.length_b   1.000
_cell.length_c   1.000
_cell.angle_alpha   90.00
_cell.angle_beta   90.00
_cell.angle_gamma   90.00
#
_symmetry.space_group_name_H-M   'P 1'
#
loop_
_entity.id
_entity.type
_entity.pdbx_description
1 polymer ?
#
loop_
_entity_poly.entity_id
_entity_poly.type
_entity_poly.pdbx_seq_one_letter_code
_entity_poly.pdbx_strand_id
1 'polypeptide(L)'
;MRMMMALIVLMTVAPALIAAPAKAQQPLSHIVEPGDTWSALSMRFGVEESHLKVLNPHFNASRQPVIGTTISLPGEASERSGRLIRDGNPGIIAVALENNVPLWSLARDNGLESPYRPTFFRPLIVPAEGTIRDLPPGITTLEVSSSPALPGIALGIRGASQAKVPDISGHLDGLPLAFATENNRFVGVVGTGAFFAGGEPELVIKSGDAPAWVQPWQFAEREWIYQELTLTGEAAQIDQEARDEERARLRELWSQITPEPLWQDQFITPVATYLEVSAGYGARRSYNGGPYLTYHEGVDYSAYGGTPVTAPAAGQVILAEPLYVRGGTVIIDHGLGIFTGYYHLSAIHAIAGQTVQPGDVLGEVGTTGLSTGNHLHWDLLINGIWVDAAVWQEQQMDCWILEGLGRPCGTETPPG
;
A
#
# COMPACT_ATOMS: atom_id res chain seq x y z
N MET A 1 14.25 22.45 -102.39
CA MET A 1 13.24 22.53 -101.34
C MET A 1 13.58 21.42 -100.35
N ARG A 2 14.28 21.77 -99.26
CA ARG A 2 14.76 20.82 -98.24
C ARG A 2 13.81 20.87 -97.01
N MET A 3 13.15 19.75 -96.74
CA MET A 3 12.29 19.56 -95.56
C MET A 3 13.15 19.22 -94.31
N MET A 4 13.18 20.11 -93.37
CA MET A 4 13.81 19.90 -92.09
C MET A 4 12.82 19.12 -91.13
N MET A 5 13.22 17.93 -90.79
CA MET A 5 12.46 17.10 -89.80
C MET A 5 12.97 17.50 -88.37
N ALA A 6 12.09 18.05 -87.58
CA ALA A 6 12.39 18.36 -86.16
C ALA A 6 12.15 17.09 -85.32
N LEU A 7 13.19 16.67 -84.62
CA LEU A 7 13.15 15.55 -83.65
C LEU A 7 12.71 16.09 -82.29
N ILE A 8 11.50 15.74 -81.87
CA ILE A 8 10.99 16.05 -80.50
C ILE A 8 11.48 14.94 -79.56
N VAL A 9 12.42 15.26 -78.68
CA VAL A 9 12.85 14.37 -77.57
C VAL A 9 11.87 14.57 -76.39
N LEU A 10 11.01 13.58 -76.18
CA LEU A 10 10.13 13.53 -74.97
C LEU A 10 10.99 13.09 -73.78
N MET A 11 11.36 14.01 -72.89
CA MET A 11 11.92 13.67 -71.58
C MET A 11 10.75 13.21 -70.67
N THR A 12 10.69 11.91 -70.39
CA THR A 12 9.83 11.37 -69.33
C THR A 12 10.47 11.59 -67.97
N VAL A 13 9.96 12.56 -67.20
CA VAL A 13 10.30 12.74 -65.80
C VAL A 13 9.58 11.69 -64.99
N ALA A 14 10.30 10.68 -64.50
CA ALA A 14 9.74 9.72 -63.57
C ALA A 14 9.40 10.44 -62.22
N PRO A 15 8.20 10.28 -61.66
CA PRO A 15 7.88 10.85 -60.39
C PRO A 15 8.73 10.18 -59.31
N ALA A 16 9.52 10.96 -58.57
CA ALA A 16 10.19 10.50 -57.36
C ALA A 16 9.11 10.07 -56.35
N LEU A 17 9.06 8.78 -56.03
CA LEU A 17 8.28 8.31 -54.87
C LEU A 17 8.84 8.96 -53.60
N ILE A 18 8.18 9.99 -53.13
CA ILE A 18 8.42 10.51 -51.76
C ILE A 18 7.84 9.42 -50.83
N ALA A 19 8.74 8.65 -50.23
CA ALA A 19 8.36 7.73 -49.17
C ALA A 19 7.63 8.53 -48.09
N ALA A 20 6.35 8.14 -47.82
CA ALA A 20 5.61 8.72 -46.68
C ALA A 20 6.44 8.54 -45.41
N PRO A 21 6.52 9.56 -44.54
CA PRO A 21 7.20 9.39 -43.26
C PRO A 21 6.59 8.21 -42.53
N ALA A 22 7.43 7.26 -42.10
CA ALA A 22 6.99 6.15 -41.27
C ALA A 22 6.19 6.74 -40.10
N LYS A 23 4.93 6.29 -39.93
CA LYS A 23 4.14 6.69 -38.77
C LYS A 23 4.98 6.36 -37.55
N ALA A 24 5.39 7.38 -36.80
CA ALA A 24 6.05 7.19 -35.53
C ALA A 24 5.11 6.31 -34.69
N GLN A 25 5.57 5.13 -34.35
CA GLN A 25 4.82 4.20 -33.51
C GLN A 25 4.64 4.92 -32.16
N GLN A 26 3.41 5.03 -31.68
CA GLN A 26 3.16 5.69 -30.40
C GLN A 26 3.94 4.93 -29.29
N PRO A 27 4.57 5.65 -28.37
CA PRO A 27 5.27 5.00 -27.27
C PRO A 27 4.29 4.14 -26.49
N LEU A 28 4.73 2.95 -26.14
CA LEU A 28 3.99 2.09 -25.21
C LEU A 28 4.11 2.69 -23.81
N SER A 29 3.14 2.45 -22.97
CA SER A 29 3.19 2.88 -21.55
C SER A 29 3.13 1.67 -20.63
N HIS A 30 3.80 1.78 -19.47
CA HIS A 30 3.80 0.75 -18.44
C HIS A 30 3.64 1.41 -17.07
N ILE A 31 2.76 0.86 -16.22
CA ILE A 31 2.60 1.30 -14.82
C ILE A 31 3.65 0.57 -14.00
N VAL A 32 4.46 1.32 -13.27
CA VAL A 32 5.51 0.78 -12.41
C VAL A 32 4.92 0.02 -11.25
N GLU A 33 5.31 -1.23 -11.10
CA GLU A 33 4.93 -2.14 -10.03
C GLU A 33 6.14 -2.43 -9.11
N PRO A 34 5.93 -3.02 -7.92
CA PRO A 34 7.04 -3.45 -7.07
C PRO A 34 8.01 -4.36 -7.82
N GLY A 35 9.30 -4.04 -7.74
CA GLY A 35 10.36 -4.75 -8.44
C GLY A 35 10.65 -4.27 -9.87
N ASP A 36 9.93 -3.32 -10.40
CA ASP A 36 10.23 -2.65 -11.66
C ASP A 36 11.36 -1.62 -11.44
N THR A 37 12.59 -2.11 -11.27
CA THR A 37 13.79 -1.28 -11.29
C THR A 37 14.19 -0.97 -12.73
N TRP A 38 15.01 0.07 -12.96
CA TRP A 38 15.50 0.36 -14.31
C TRP A 38 16.19 -0.84 -14.96
N SER A 39 16.94 -1.60 -14.18
CA SER A 39 17.59 -2.83 -14.63
C SER A 39 16.58 -3.93 -14.99
N ALA A 40 15.59 -4.16 -14.14
CA ALA A 40 14.55 -5.17 -14.40
C ALA A 40 13.72 -4.81 -15.65
N LEU A 41 13.32 -3.54 -15.79
CA LEU A 41 12.59 -3.04 -16.96
C LEU A 41 13.43 -3.13 -18.25
N SER A 42 14.70 -2.77 -18.19
CA SER A 42 15.64 -2.92 -19.31
C SER A 42 15.68 -4.36 -19.80
N MET A 43 15.82 -5.29 -18.89
CA MET A 43 15.87 -6.72 -19.20
C MET A 43 14.52 -7.28 -19.67
N ARG A 44 13.42 -6.88 -19.02
CA ARG A 44 12.05 -7.31 -19.35
C ARG A 44 11.63 -6.87 -20.74
N PHE A 45 11.93 -5.64 -21.12
CA PHE A 45 11.51 -5.07 -22.41
C PHE A 45 12.61 -5.09 -23.50
N GLY A 46 13.81 -5.56 -23.16
CA GLY A 46 14.92 -5.63 -24.11
C GLY A 46 15.42 -4.27 -24.56
N VAL A 47 15.30 -3.25 -23.71
CA VAL A 47 15.65 -1.85 -23.99
C VAL A 47 16.83 -1.44 -23.11
N GLU A 48 17.82 -0.76 -23.65
CA GLU A 48 18.94 -0.24 -22.87
C GLU A 48 18.46 0.70 -21.75
N GLU A 49 18.96 0.52 -20.51
CA GLU A 49 18.58 1.31 -19.34
C GLU A 49 18.74 2.82 -19.57
N SER A 50 19.83 3.22 -20.24
CA SER A 50 20.07 4.61 -20.62
C SER A 50 18.97 5.18 -21.52
N HIS A 51 18.44 4.38 -22.44
CA HIS A 51 17.36 4.77 -23.34
C HIS A 51 16.03 4.90 -22.59
N LEU A 52 15.72 3.97 -21.67
CA LEU A 52 14.55 4.09 -20.79
C LEU A 52 14.57 5.37 -19.97
N LYS A 53 15.72 5.71 -19.38
CA LYS A 53 15.89 6.96 -18.61
C LYS A 53 15.74 8.22 -19.47
N VAL A 54 16.22 8.21 -20.70
CA VAL A 54 16.05 9.33 -21.64
C VAL A 54 14.58 9.52 -22.03
N LEU A 55 13.83 8.45 -22.22
CA LEU A 55 12.39 8.52 -22.52
C LEU A 55 11.55 9.00 -21.33
N ASN A 56 12.10 8.93 -20.12
CA ASN A 56 11.41 9.24 -18.87
C ASN A 56 12.16 10.32 -18.05
N PRO A 57 12.38 11.52 -18.60
CA PRO A 57 13.26 12.55 -18.01
C PRO A 57 12.69 13.18 -16.73
N HIS A 58 11.41 12.95 -16.43
CA HIS A 58 10.76 13.42 -15.20
C HIS A 58 11.19 12.62 -13.96
N PHE A 59 11.78 11.44 -14.14
CA PHE A 59 12.38 10.68 -13.05
C PHE A 59 13.80 11.13 -12.77
N ASN A 60 14.16 11.21 -11.51
CA ASN A 60 15.55 11.37 -11.14
C ASN A 60 16.34 10.12 -11.57
N ALA A 61 17.29 10.28 -12.48
CA ALA A 61 18.06 9.17 -13.08
C ALA A 61 18.86 8.35 -12.04
N SER A 62 19.11 8.88 -10.84
CA SER A 62 19.78 8.19 -9.73
C SER A 62 18.84 7.38 -8.84
N ARG A 63 17.52 7.55 -8.97
CA ARG A 63 16.49 6.81 -8.20
C ARG A 63 15.86 5.72 -9.05
N GLN A 64 15.28 4.72 -8.39
CA GLN A 64 14.46 3.71 -9.04
C GLN A 64 13.13 4.31 -9.52
N PRO A 65 12.47 3.67 -10.50
CA PRO A 65 11.11 4.03 -10.88
C PRO A 65 10.17 3.97 -9.69
N VAL A 66 9.23 4.93 -9.65
CA VAL A 66 8.31 5.10 -8.53
C VAL A 66 7.09 4.21 -8.74
N ILE A 67 6.80 3.33 -7.79
CA ILE A 67 5.60 2.46 -7.82
C ILE A 67 4.35 3.32 -8.02
N GLY A 68 3.50 2.93 -8.98
CA GLY A 68 2.25 3.62 -9.31
C GLY A 68 2.36 4.70 -10.38
N THR A 69 3.57 5.08 -10.78
CA THR A 69 3.75 6.02 -11.89
C THR A 69 3.72 5.32 -13.24
N THR A 70 3.55 6.08 -14.31
CA THR A 70 3.58 5.57 -15.68
C THR A 70 4.91 5.92 -16.33
N ILE A 71 5.58 4.94 -16.92
CA ILE A 71 6.75 5.13 -17.76
C ILE A 71 6.42 4.93 -19.24
N SER A 72 7.17 5.62 -20.08
CA SER A 72 7.14 5.46 -21.54
C SER A 72 8.17 4.40 -21.98
N LEU A 73 7.76 3.53 -22.89
CA LEU A 73 8.59 2.52 -23.52
C LEU A 73 8.70 2.82 -25.03
N PRO A 74 9.82 2.47 -25.69
CA PRO A 74 9.90 2.60 -27.14
C PRO A 74 8.92 1.65 -27.82
N GLY A 75 8.41 2.03 -29.00
CA GLY A 75 7.38 1.27 -29.72
C GLY A 75 7.79 -0.14 -30.15
N GLU A 76 9.10 -0.41 -30.24
CA GLU A 76 9.67 -1.72 -30.55
C GLU A 76 9.92 -2.59 -29.29
N ALA A 77 9.61 -2.10 -28.08
CA ALA A 77 9.77 -2.86 -26.86
C ALA A 77 8.95 -4.15 -26.89
N SER A 78 9.58 -5.26 -26.53
CA SER A 78 8.95 -6.58 -26.49
C SER A 78 9.14 -7.21 -25.11
N GLU A 79 8.05 -7.57 -24.47
CA GLU A 79 8.08 -8.14 -23.14
C GLU A 79 8.66 -9.56 -23.15
N ARG A 80 9.56 -9.82 -22.21
CA ARG A 80 10.18 -11.13 -21.97
C ARG A 80 9.74 -11.66 -20.61
N SER A 81 9.57 -12.96 -20.54
CA SER A 81 9.35 -13.66 -19.26
C SER A 81 10.66 -14.21 -18.72
N GLY A 82 10.77 -14.33 -17.40
CA GLY A 82 11.91 -14.90 -16.75
C GLY A 82 12.04 -14.50 -15.29
N ARG A 83 13.09 -15.02 -14.63
CA ARG A 83 13.43 -14.68 -13.25
C ARG A 83 14.79 -13.97 -13.23
N LEU A 84 14.87 -12.83 -12.55
CA LEU A 84 16.10 -12.08 -12.37
C LEU A 84 16.93 -12.68 -11.22
N ILE A 85 18.19 -12.91 -11.47
CA ILE A 85 19.20 -13.28 -10.46
C ILE A 85 20.18 -12.11 -10.36
N ARG A 86 20.19 -11.41 -9.23
CA ARG A 86 21.00 -10.22 -9.00
C ARG A 86 22.06 -10.48 -7.93
N ASP A 87 21.62 -10.74 -6.70
CA ASP A 87 22.50 -10.90 -5.56
C ASP A 87 23.01 -12.32 -5.44
N GLY A 88 24.29 -12.45 -5.04
CA GLY A 88 24.91 -13.74 -4.89
C GLY A 88 25.13 -14.50 -6.20
N ASN A 89 25.08 -13.81 -7.35
CA ASN A 89 25.37 -14.46 -8.64
C ASN A 89 26.75 -15.12 -8.62
N PRO A 90 26.81 -16.48 -8.53
CA PRO A 90 28.08 -17.20 -8.48
C PRO A 90 28.76 -17.30 -9.85
N GLY A 91 28.21 -16.62 -10.85
CA GLY A 91 28.61 -16.66 -12.24
C GLY A 91 27.69 -17.52 -13.09
N ILE A 92 27.64 -17.20 -14.40
CA ILE A 92 26.68 -17.82 -15.33
C ILE A 92 26.75 -19.35 -15.38
N ILE A 93 27.91 -19.96 -15.16
CA ILE A 93 28.06 -21.42 -15.16
C ILE A 93 27.29 -22.05 -14.00
N ALA A 94 27.44 -21.51 -12.80
CA ALA A 94 26.73 -22.00 -11.63
C ALA A 94 25.21 -21.75 -11.77
N VAL A 95 24.81 -20.57 -12.20
CA VAL A 95 23.41 -20.25 -12.48
C VAL A 95 22.79 -21.21 -13.49
N ALA A 96 23.51 -21.55 -14.56
CA ALA A 96 23.06 -22.51 -15.56
C ALA A 96 22.83 -23.90 -14.97
N LEU A 97 23.76 -24.37 -14.13
CA LEU A 97 23.69 -25.67 -13.45
C LEU A 97 22.53 -25.71 -12.43
N GLU A 98 22.43 -24.72 -11.57
CA GLU A 98 21.40 -24.63 -10.53
C GLU A 98 19.98 -24.58 -11.09
N ASN A 99 19.82 -23.99 -12.27
CA ASN A 99 18.51 -23.82 -12.92
C ASN A 99 18.27 -24.83 -14.06
N ASN A 100 19.18 -25.78 -14.29
CA ASN A 100 19.11 -26.77 -15.36
C ASN A 100 18.86 -26.15 -16.75
N VAL A 101 19.54 -25.03 -17.04
CA VAL A 101 19.45 -24.30 -18.31
C VAL A 101 20.74 -24.53 -19.11
N PRO A 102 20.66 -24.78 -20.43
CA PRO A 102 21.85 -24.89 -21.26
C PRO A 102 22.68 -23.60 -21.21
N LEU A 103 23.97 -23.75 -20.89
CA LEU A 103 24.88 -22.64 -20.63
C LEU A 103 24.93 -21.60 -21.79
N TRP A 104 24.97 -22.09 -23.04
CA TRP A 104 24.97 -21.20 -24.22
C TRP A 104 23.62 -20.51 -24.47
N SER A 105 22.51 -21.15 -24.12
CA SER A 105 21.19 -20.51 -24.16
C SER A 105 21.13 -19.38 -23.16
N LEU A 106 21.53 -19.66 -21.90
CA LEU A 106 21.57 -18.64 -20.86
C LEU A 106 22.47 -17.46 -21.25
N ALA A 107 23.62 -17.70 -21.86
CA ALA A 107 24.50 -16.63 -22.34
C ALA A 107 23.84 -15.77 -23.42
N ARG A 108 23.24 -16.40 -24.41
CA ARG A 108 22.53 -15.72 -25.50
C ARG A 108 21.36 -14.90 -24.97
N ASP A 109 20.56 -15.46 -24.08
CA ASP A 109 19.35 -14.80 -23.53
C ASP A 109 19.72 -13.57 -22.68
N ASN A 110 20.95 -13.54 -22.16
CA ASN A 110 21.53 -12.42 -21.42
C ASN A 110 22.45 -11.51 -22.27
N GLY A 111 22.45 -11.65 -23.59
CA GLY A 111 23.27 -10.81 -24.49
C GLY A 111 24.78 -10.98 -24.29
N LEU A 112 25.24 -12.14 -23.86
CA LEU A 112 26.65 -12.46 -23.68
C LEU A 112 27.20 -13.13 -24.94
N GLU A 113 28.30 -12.64 -25.46
CA GLU A 113 29.00 -13.25 -26.61
C GLU A 113 29.59 -14.62 -26.27
N SER A 114 29.92 -14.83 -24.99
CA SER A 114 30.49 -16.08 -24.50
C SER A 114 30.11 -16.33 -23.04
N PRO A 115 29.73 -17.57 -22.68
CA PRO A 115 29.42 -17.94 -21.30
C PRO A 115 30.68 -18.03 -20.40
N TYR A 116 31.86 -17.91 -20.96
CA TYR A 116 33.12 -17.98 -20.21
C TYR A 116 33.63 -16.61 -19.76
N ARG A 117 32.90 -15.52 -20.08
CA ARG A 117 33.20 -14.21 -19.51
C ARG A 117 32.71 -14.13 -18.07
N PRO A 118 33.47 -13.51 -17.15
CA PRO A 118 33.02 -13.31 -15.78
C PRO A 118 31.72 -12.49 -15.73
N THR A 119 30.71 -13.00 -15.03
CA THR A 119 29.40 -12.34 -14.86
C THR A 119 29.10 -12.03 -13.39
N PHE A 120 30.13 -12.11 -12.54
CA PHE A 120 30.00 -11.76 -11.12
C PHE A 120 29.44 -10.35 -10.97
N PHE A 121 28.46 -10.20 -10.07
CA PHE A 121 27.77 -8.92 -9.82
C PHE A 121 26.95 -8.35 -11.00
N ARG A 122 26.86 -9.06 -12.13
CA ARG A 122 25.96 -8.69 -13.23
C ARG A 122 24.64 -9.44 -13.06
N PRO A 123 23.46 -8.73 -13.12
CA PRO A 123 22.17 -9.39 -13.14
C PRO A 123 22.07 -10.36 -14.33
N LEU A 124 21.46 -11.51 -14.12
CA LEU A 124 21.18 -12.51 -15.15
C LEU A 124 19.69 -12.85 -15.16
N ILE A 125 19.12 -13.00 -16.37
CA ILE A 125 17.78 -13.56 -16.55
C ILE A 125 17.90 -15.05 -16.76
N VAL A 126 17.17 -15.80 -15.94
CA VAL A 126 16.95 -17.24 -16.14
C VAL A 126 15.58 -17.42 -16.77
N PRO A 127 15.45 -18.20 -17.85
CA PRO A 127 14.15 -18.56 -18.41
C PRO A 127 13.26 -19.16 -17.33
N ALA A 128 12.08 -18.56 -17.12
CA ALA A 128 11.07 -19.02 -16.18
C ALA A 128 9.73 -18.45 -16.62
N GLU A 129 8.65 -19.05 -16.14
CA GLU A 129 7.33 -18.42 -16.22
C GLU A 129 7.28 -17.23 -15.26
N GLY A 130 6.60 -16.15 -15.68
CA GLY A 130 6.40 -14.96 -14.87
C GLY A 130 7.14 -13.73 -15.37
N THR A 131 6.85 -12.61 -14.71
CA THR A 131 7.37 -11.29 -15.03
C THR A 131 8.75 -11.07 -14.41
N ILE A 132 9.70 -10.54 -15.20
CA ILE A 132 11.03 -10.18 -14.71
C ILE A 132 10.89 -8.98 -13.77
N ARG A 133 11.23 -9.18 -12.48
CA ARG A 133 11.19 -8.18 -11.42
C ARG A 133 12.42 -8.31 -10.51
N ASP A 134 12.86 -7.20 -9.97
CA ASP A 134 13.96 -7.10 -9.00
C ASP A 134 13.37 -7.00 -7.58
N LEU A 135 13.01 -8.13 -7.02
CA LEU A 135 12.32 -8.25 -5.73
C LEU A 135 13.34 -8.47 -4.58
N PRO A 136 12.92 -8.29 -3.32
CA PRO A 136 13.75 -8.67 -2.17
C PRO A 136 14.23 -10.12 -2.27
N PRO A 137 15.46 -10.43 -1.85
CA PRO A 137 16.00 -11.78 -1.92
C PRO A 137 15.08 -12.84 -1.29
N GLY A 138 14.86 -13.95 -2.02
CA GLY A 138 13.97 -15.04 -1.59
C GLY A 138 12.47 -14.78 -1.81
N ILE A 139 12.07 -13.57 -2.16
CA ILE A 139 10.68 -13.21 -2.47
C ILE A 139 10.42 -13.42 -3.97
N THR A 140 9.29 -14.03 -4.29
CA THR A 140 8.90 -14.37 -5.67
C THR A 140 7.79 -13.50 -6.20
N THR A 141 6.93 -12.98 -5.32
CA THR A 141 5.87 -12.02 -5.65
C THR A 141 5.82 -10.92 -4.61
N LEU A 142 5.50 -9.71 -5.04
CA LEU A 142 5.27 -8.56 -4.17
C LEU A 142 4.21 -7.66 -4.82
N GLU A 143 3.17 -7.35 -4.06
CA GLU A 143 2.07 -6.50 -4.46
C GLU A 143 1.85 -5.42 -3.39
N VAL A 144 1.31 -4.28 -3.80
CA VAL A 144 0.87 -3.19 -2.93
C VAL A 144 -0.65 -3.05 -2.96
N SER A 145 -1.25 -2.64 -1.85
CA SER A 145 -2.71 -2.54 -1.71
C SER A 145 -3.33 -1.38 -2.50
N SER A 146 -2.55 -0.35 -2.80
CA SER A 146 -3.04 0.87 -3.47
C SER A 146 -1.95 1.50 -4.34
N SER A 147 -2.31 1.94 -5.54
CA SER A 147 -1.37 2.57 -6.48
C SER A 147 -2.13 3.54 -7.41
N PRO A 148 -1.94 4.87 -7.25
CA PRO A 148 -1.16 5.54 -6.21
C PRO A 148 -1.76 5.35 -4.82
N ALA A 149 -0.92 5.50 -3.79
CA ALA A 149 -1.35 5.51 -2.39
C ALA A 149 -1.94 6.88 -1.98
N LEU A 150 -2.65 6.94 -0.86
CA LEU A 150 -3.20 8.18 -0.29
C LEU A 150 -2.71 8.36 1.16
N PRO A 151 -2.49 9.60 1.61
CA PRO A 151 -2.27 9.87 3.03
C PRO A 151 -3.51 9.54 3.87
N GLY A 152 -3.30 9.09 5.10
CA GLY A 152 -4.37 8.85 6.05
C GLY A 152 -5.12 7.53 5.88
N ILE A 153 -4.60 6.59 5.10
CA ILE A 153 -5.19 5.26 4.94
C ILE A 153 -4.28 4.15 5.43
N ALA A 154 -4.85 2.97 5.59
CA ALA A 154 -4.10 1.74 5.73
C ALA A 154 -3.47 1.35 4.39
N LEU A 155 -2.18 1.05 4.40
CA LEU A 155 -1.47 0.54 3.23
C LEU A 155 -0.90 -0.83 3.56
N GLY A 156 -0.89 -1.70 2.56
CA GLY A 156 -0.37 -3.05 2.69
C GLY A 156 0.58 -3.42 1.57
N ILE A 157 1.49 -4.33 1.90
CA ILE A 157 2.24 -5.14 0.95
C ILE A 157 1.90 -6.61 1.20
N ARG A 158 1.82 -7.43 0.16
CA ARG A 158 1.68 -8.88 0.27
C ARG A 158 2.54 -9.58 -0.75
N GLY A 159 2.96 -10.78 -0.43
CA GLY A 159 3.80 -11.53 -1.35
C GLY A 159 4.03 -12.97 -0.92
N ALA A 160 4.89 -13.63 -1.70
CA ALA A 160 5.25 -15.02 -1.46
C ALA A 160 6.75 -15.22 -1.64
N SER A 161 7.27 -16.30 -1.05
CA SER A 161 8.64 -16.79 -1.21
C SER A 161 8.66 -18.20 -1.82
N GLN A 162 9.80 -18.66 -2.27
CA GLN A 162 9.95 -20.03 -2.83
C GLN A 162 9.78 -21.11 -1.76
N ALA A 163 10.09 -20.80 -0.51
CA ALA A 163 10.04 -21.70 0.64
C ALA A 163 9.38 -20.97 1.81
N LYS A 164 9.70 -21.36 3.05
CA LYS A 164 9.28 -20.59 4.22
C LYS A 164 9.74 -19.14 4.07
N VAL A 165 8.86 -18.17 4.38
CA VAL A 165 9.23 -16.75 4.37
C VAL A 165 10.43 -16.52 5.28
N PRO A 166 11.52 -15.88 4.79
CA PRO A 166 12.64 -15.51 5.64
C PRO A 166 12.17 -14.51 6.71
N ASP A 167 13.02 -14.22 7.69
CA ASP A 167 12.76 -13.12 8.62
C ASP A 167 12.60 -11.83 7.81
N ILE A 168 11.37 -11.27 7.83
CA ILE A 168 10.98 -10.12 7.01
C ILE A 168 10.65 -8.93 7.91
N SER A 169 11.19 -7.77 7.55
CA SER A 169 10.90 -6.50 8.19
C SER A 169 10.91 -5.37 7.16
N GLY A 170 10.36 -4.23 7.51
CA GLY A 170 10.35 -3.08 6.59
C GLY A 170 9.68 -1.85 7.19
N HIS A 171 9.77 -0.78 6.44
CA HIS A 171 9.13 0.48 6.79
C HIS A 171 8.78 1.29 5.53
N LEU A 172 7.83 2.20 5.67
CA LEU A 172 7.49 3.22 4.70
C LEU A 172 7.90 4.58 5.27
N ASP A 173 8.95 5.19 4.71
CA ASP A 173 9.50 6.46 5.20
C ASP A 173 9.72 6.50 6.74
N GLY A 174 10.27 5.42 7.29
CA GLY A 174 10.50 5.26 8.72
C GLY A 174 9.30 4.74 9.53
N LEU A 175 8.08 4.70 8.99
CA LEU A 175 6.92 4.11 9.64
C LEU A 175 7.01 2.57 9.53
N PRO A 176 7.11 1.82 10.65
CA PRO A 176 7.28 0.38 10.60
C PRO A 176 6.05 -0.34 10.06
N LEU A 177 6.28 -1.36 9.23
CA LEU A 177 5.23 -2.30 8.84
C LEU A 177 5.07 -3.38 9.92
N ALA A 178 3.83 -3.70 10.28
CA ALA A 178 3.52 -4.92 11.02
C ALA A 178 3.41 -6.08 10.03
N PHE A 179 4.13 -7.17 10.29
CA PHE A 179 4.16 -8.34 9.41
C PHE A 179 3.49 -9.54 10.03
N ALA A 180 2.70 -10.26 9.21
CA ALA A 180 2.27 -11.63 9.48
C ALA A 180 2.74 -12.55 8.35
N THR A 181 3.02 -13.80 8.70
CA THR A 181 3.51 -14.80 7.75
C THR A 181 2.76 -16.11 7.91
N GLU A 182 2.37 -16.73 6.79
CA GLU A 182 1.77 -18.06 6.80
C GLU A 182 2.33 -18.91 5.66
N ASN A 183 2.95 -20.06 6.00
CA ASN A 183 3.64 -20.92 5.04
C ASN A 183 4.73 -20.15 4.26
N ASN A 184 4.52 -19.96 2.96
CA ASN A 184 5.39 -19.19 2.08
C ASN A 184 4.85 -17.82 1.72
N ARG A 185 3.81 -17.34 2.39
CA ARG A 185 3.15 -16.05 2.15
C ARG A 185 3.40 -15.08 3.29
N PHE A 186 3.34 -13.80 2.98
CA PHE A 186 3.43 -12.74 3.97
C PHE A 186 2.54 -11.57 3.61
N VAL A 187 2.16 -10.82 4.61
CA VAL A 187 1.58 -9.48 4.50
C VAL A 187 2.32 -8.53 5.43
N GLY A 188 2.44 -7.29 5.04
CA GLY A 188 2.93 -6.20 5.88
C GLY A 188 1.95 -5.04 5.81
N VAL A 189 1.59 -4.43 6.93
CA VAL A 189 0.64 -3.32 6.97
C VAL A 189 1.22 -2.10 7.69
N VAL A 190 0.87 -0.91 7.24
CA VAL A 190 1.30 0.37 7.81
C VAL A 190 0.17 1.39 7.75
N GLY A 191 0.02 2.17 8.79
CA GLY A 191 -0.86 3.35 8.82
C GLY A 191 -0.11 4.59 8.37
N THR A 192 -0.75 5.43 7.54
CA THR A 192 -0.20 6.73 7.16
C THR A 192 -1.11 7.84 7.67
N GLY A 193 -0.95 8.31 8.89
CA GLY A 193 -1.84 9.32 9.49
C GLY A 193 -2.19 10.50 8.57
N ALA A 194 -3.22 11.27 8.92
CA ALA A 194 -3.70 12.37 8.07
C ALA A 194 -2.68 13.50 7.84
N PHE A 195 -1.63 13.59 8.67
CA PHE A 195 -0.51 14.53 8.47
C PHE A 195 0.67 13.95 7.68
N PHE A 196 0.55 12.73 7.16
CA PHE A 196 1.60 12.17 6.32
C PHE A 196 1.81 13.03 5.08
N ALA A 197 3.06 13.37 4.80
CA ALA A 197 3.38 14.39 3.78
C ALA A 197 3.08 13.93 2.34
N GLY A 198 2.92 12.65 2.09
CA GLY A 198 2.74 12.13 0.72
C GLY A 198 4.01 12.23 -0.13
N GLY A 199 3.84 12.46 -1.41
CA GLY A 199 4.96 12.52 -2.37
C GLY A 199 5.41 11.13 -2.82
N GLU A 200 6.70 10.84 -2.68
CA GLU A 200 7.31 9.57 -3.11
C GLU A 200 8.13 8.95 -1.96
N PRO A 201 7.50 8.56 -0.84
CA PRO A 201 8.19 7.93 0.28
C PRO A 201 8.83 6.61 -0.13
N GLU A 202 9.92 6.24 0.54
CA GLU A 202 10.62 5.00 0.26
C GLU A 202 10.00 3.81 1.02
N LEU A 203 9.56 2.81 0.25
CA LEU A 203 9.24 1.49 0.78
C LEU A 203 10.54 0.69 0.90
N VAL A 204 10.87 0.30 2.12
CA VAL A 204 12.09 -0.46 2.44
C VAL A 204 11.68 -1.82 2.96
N ILE A 205 12.23 -2.89 2.38
CA ILE A 205 12.00 -4.28 2.81
C ILE A 205 13.34 -4.96 3.03
N LYS A 206 13.49 -5.61 4.19
CA LYS A 206 14.60 -6.51 4.50
C LYS A 206 14.10 -7.95 4.55
N SER A 207 14.87 -8.86 3.97
CA SER A 207 14.61 -10.29 3.93
C SER A 207 15.84 -11.02 4.47
N GLY A 208 15.78 -11.49 5.71
CA GLY A 208 16.92 -12.05 6.44
C GLY A 208 18.09 -11.07 6.55
N ASP A 209 19.32 -11.57 6.37
CA ASP A 209 20.55 -10.78 6.42
C ASP A 209 20.90 -10.06 5.10
N ALA A 210 20.02 -10.15 4.08
CA ALA A 210 20.28 -9.54 2.79
C ALA A 210 20.25 -8.00 2.87
N PRO A 211 20.89 -7.29 1.91
CA PRO A 211 20.74 -5.86 1.77
C PRO A 211 19.28 -5.45 1.66
N ALA A 212 18.95 -4.28 2.20
CA ALA A 212 17.59 -3.75 2.11
C ALA A 212 17.21 -3.50 0.65
N TRP A 213 16.03 -3.96 0.24
CA TRP A 213 15.40 -3.58 -1.01
C TRP A 213 14.67 -2.26 -0.79
N VAL A 214 14.81 -1.32 -1.74
CA VAL A 214 14.26 0.03 -1.62
C VAL A 214 13.63 0.43 -2.94
N GLN A 215 12.37 0.85 -2.90
CA GLN A 215 11.70 1.45 -4.05
C GLN A 215 10.74 2.56 -3.60
N PRO A 216 10.73 3.74 -4.26
CA PRO A 216 9.79 4.79 -3.93
C PRO A 216 8.37 4.42 -4.36
N TRP A 217 7.38 4.88 -3.59
CA TRP A 217 5.95 4.62 -3.83
C TRP A 217 5.21 5.94 -3.98
N GLN A 218 4.46 6.12 -5.07
CA GLN A 218 3.72 7.34 -5.36
C GLN A 218 2.52 7.50 -4.44
N PHE A 219 2.42 8.68 -3.87
CA PHE A 219 1.24 9.14 -3.16
C PHE A 219 0.52 10.23 -3.96
N ALA A 220 -0.78 10.09 -4.12
CA ALA A 220 -1.62 11.15 -4.64
C ALA A 220 -1.94 12.16 -3.52
N GLU A 221 -2.24 13.38 -3.91
CA GLU A 221 -2.74 14.40 -2.99
C GLU A 221 -4.13 14.01 -2.48
N ARG A 222 -4.42 14.32 -1.22
CA ARG A 222 -5.73 14.17 -0.60
C ARG A 222 -6.20 15.51 -0.07
N GLU A 223 -7.39 15.91 -0.47
CA GLU A 223 -8.03 17.11 0.07
C GLU A 223 -8.60 16.82 1.46
N TRP A 224 -8.49 17.78 2.38
CA TRP A 224 -8.95 17.67 3.74
C TRP A 224 -9.97 18.76 4.05
N ILE A 225 -11.04 18.39 4.79
CA ILE A 225 -12.02 19.33 5.31
C ILE A 225 -11.41 20.06 6.50
N TYR A 226 -11.76 21.34 6.68
CA TYR A 226 -11.34 22.17 7.81
C TYR A 226 -12.57 22.50 8.67
N GLN A 227 -12.45 22.29 9.98
CA GLN A 227 -13.50 22.50 10.96
C GLN A 227 -13.03 23.43 12.07
N GLU A 228 -13.80 24.48 12.32
CA GLU A 228 -13.63 25.35 13.49
C GLU A 228 -14.64 24.91 14.56
N LEU A 229 -14.14 24.52 15.73
CA LEU A 229 -14.95 24.01 16.84
C LEU A 229 -14.85 24.96 18.02
N THR A 230 -16.00 25.41 18.52
CA THR A 230 -16.07 26.18 19.78
C THR A 230 -16.44 25.23 20.91
N LEU A 231 -15.51 25.04 21.85
CA LEU A 231 -15.77 24.22 23.03
C LEU A 231 -16.56 25.01 24.06
N THR A 232 -17.64 24.44 24.59
CA THR A 232 -18.50 25.03 25.60
C THR A 232 -18.78 24.02 26.73
N GLY A 233 -19.26 24.47 27.87
CA GLY A 233 -19.63 23.62 29.00
C GLY A 233 -18.45 22.80 29.56
N GLU A 234 -18.69 21.54 29.86
CA GLU A 234 -17.67 20.61 30.40
C GLU A 234 -16.53 20.35 29.41
N ALA A 235 -16.82 20.32 28.12
CA ALA A 235 -15.82 20.13 27.08
C ALA A 235 -14.75 21.24 27.06
N ALA A 236 -15.10 22.48 27.46
CA ALA A 236 -14.16 23.59 27.57
C ALA A 236 -13.23 23.49 28.80
N GLN A 237 -13.54 22.62 29.75
CA GLN A 237 -12.74 22.41 30.97
C GLN A 237 -11.65 21.36 30.78
N ILE A 238 -11.71 20.57 29.69
CA ILE A 238 -10.71 19.54 29.38
C ILE A 238 -9.48 20.26 28.83
N ASP A 239 -8.44 20.37 29.67
CA ASP A 239 -7.19 21.03 29.32
C ASP A 239 -6.27 20.16 28.45
N GLN A 240 -5.16 20.74 28.02
CA GLN A 240 -4.21 20.03 27.14
C GLN A 240 -3.44 18.95 27.91
N GLU A 241 -3.18 19.14 29.20
CA GLU A 241 -2.46 18.18 30.05
C GLU A 241 -3.24 16.87 30.16
N ALA A 242 -4.56 16.94 30.47
CA ALA A 242 -5.43 15.77 30.55
C ALA A 242 -5.50 15.01 29.21
N ARG A 243 -5.51 15.72 28.06
CA ARG A 243 -5.46 15.09 26.73
C ARG A 243 -4.15 14.36 26.50
N ASP A 244 -3.03 14.96 26.89
CA ASP A 244 -1.70 14.39 26.68
C ASP A 244 -1.46 13.18 27.58
N GLU A 245 -1.92 13.22 28.84
CA GLU A 245 -1.87 12.08 29.77
C GLU A 245 -2.69 10.90 29.27
N GLU A 246 -3.95 11.14 28.89
CA GLU A 246 -4.82 10.08 28.36
C GLU A 246 -4.22 9.47 27.08
N ARG A 247 -3.72 10.30 26.17
CA ARG A 247 -3.05 9.84 24.95
C ARG A 247 -1.78 9.04 25.23
N ALA A 248 -1.00 9.42 26.22
CA ALA A 248 0.22 8.70 26.62
C ALA A 248 -0.13 7.29 27.13
N ARG A 249 -1.16 7.17 27.96
CA ARG A 249 -1.68 5.89 28.45
C ARG A 249 -2.15 4.99 27.32
N LEU A 250 -2.90 5.52 26.37
CA LEU A 250 -3.39 4.76 25.23
C LEU A 250 -2.27 4.30 24.28
N ARG A 251 -1.23 5.11 24.09
CA ARG A 251 -0.03 4.70 23.30
C ARG A 251 0.65 3.48 23.91
N GLU A 252 0.71 3.36 25.22
CA GLU A 252 1.26 2.18 25.89
C GLU A 252 0.46 0.92 25.56
N LEU A 253 -0.88 1.01 25.57
CA LEU A 253 -1.76 -0.10 25.19
C LEU A 253 -1.57 -0.48 23.70
N TRP A 254 -1.54 0.49 22.79
CA TRP A 254 -1.34 0.25 21.35
C TRP A 254 0.07 -0.24 20.97
N SER A 255 1.03 -0.17 21.89
CA SER A 255 2.37 -0.72 21.68
C SER A 255 2.45 -2.24 21.87
N GLN A 256 1.43 -2.86 22.46
CA GLN A 256 1.34 -4.30 22.68
C GLN A 256 0.71 -4.96 21.45
N ILE A 257 1.55 -5.41 20.53
CA ILE A 257 1.11 -5.95 19.25
C ILE A 257 0.94 -7.47 19.34
N THR A 258 -0.28 -7.96 19.03
CA THR A 258 -0.52 -9.36 18.71
C THR A 258 -0.07 -9.62 17.27
N PRO A 259 0.89 -10.54 17.00
CA PRO A 259 1.48 -10.67 15.67
C PRO A 259 0.51 -11.14 14.59
N GLU A 260 -0.43 -12.03 14.95
CA GLU A 260 -1.33 -12.68 14.00
C GLU A 260 -2.68 -11.95 13.91
N PRO A 261 -3.31 -11.90 12.71
CA PRO A 261 -4.68 -11.44 12.58
C PRO A 261 -5.64 -12.34 13.38
N LEU A 262 -6.49 -11.74 14.21
CA LEU A 262 -7.49 -12.45 15.04
C LEU A 262 -8.85 -12.57 14.34
N TRP A 263 -9.11 -11.80 13.28
CA TRP A 263 -10.34 -11.83 12.49
C TRP A 263 -10.26 -12.87 11.36
N GLN A 264 -11.45 -13.26 10.86
CA GLN A 264 -11.62 -14.23 9.78
C GLN A 264 -12.50 -13.70 8.64
N ASP A 265 -13.29 -12.67 8.92
CA ASP A 265 -14.29 -12.11 8.02
C ASP A 265 -14.11 -10.60 7.86
N GLN A 266 -14.87 -10.01 6.94
CA GLN A 266 -14.88 -8.57 6.72
C GLN A 266 -15.39 -7.81 7.97
N PHE A 267 -14.78 -6.65 8.25
CA PHE A 267 -15.23 -5.75 9.31
C PHE A 267 -16.59 -5.16 8.99
N ILE A 268 -17.56 -5.35 9.88
CA ILE A 268 -18.88 -4.74 9.78
C ILE A 268 -18.90 -3.33 10.40
N THR A 269 -19.91 -2.53 10.07
CA THR A 269 -20.10 -1.22 10.70
C THR A 269 -20.49 -1.44 12.17
N PRO A 270 -19.84 -0.75 13.14
CA PRO A 270 -20.03 -1.00 14.56
C PRO A 270 -21.38 -0.52 15.12
N VAL A 271 -22.14 0.25 14.36
CA VAL A 271 -23.48 0.71 14.70
C VAL A 271 -24.41 0.45 13.52
N ALA A 272 -25.33 -0.50 13.68
CA ALA A 272 -26.20 -0.94 12.58
C ALA A 272 -27.25 0.12 12.16
N THR A 273 -27.64 1.00 13.09
CA THR A 273 -28.63 2.05 12.83
C THR A 273 -28.10 3.39 13.31
N TYR A 274 -27.86 4.28 12.37
CA TYR A 274 -27.42 5.66 12.63
C TYR A 274 -28.20 6.64 11.76
N LEU A 275 -28.21 7.92 12.13
CA LEU A 275 -28.93 8.99 11.42
C LEU A 275 -28.09 9.48 10.23
N GLU A 276 -26.82 9.77 10.48
CA GLU A 276 -25.86 10.26 9.49
C GLU A 276 -24.42 10.06 9.97
N VAL A 277 -23.46 10.16 9.07
CA VAL A 277 -22.05 10.35 9.40
C VAL A 277 -21.82 11.84 9.58
N SER A 278 -21.72 12.30 10.82
CA SER A 278 -21.62 13.75 11.13
C SER A 278 -20.20 14.30 10.97
N ALA A 279 -19.17 13.45 11.09
CA ALA A 279 -17.80 13.84 10.78
C ALA A 279 -16.99 12.64 10.28
N GLY A 280 -16.22 12.84 9.21
CA GLY A 280 -15.30 11.86 8.66
C GLY A 280 -13.90 12.02 9.22
N TYR A 281 -13.08 10.98 9.00
CA TYR A 281 -11.67 10.96 9.36
C TYR A 281 -10.88 12.08 8.64
N GLY A 282 -9.88 12.61 9.33
CA GLY A 282 -8.88 13.53 8.76
C GLY A 282 -9.29 14.99 8.70
N ALA A 283 -10.55 15.35 9.05
CA ALA A 283 -10.97 16.73 9.11
C ALA A 283 -10.05 17.54 10.04
N ARG A 284 -9.38 18.57 9.50
CA ARG A 284 -8.47 19.44 10.23
C ARG A 284 -9.24 20.25 11.25
N ARG A 285 -8.85 20.23 12.52
CA ARG A 285 -9.61 20.87 13.60
C ARG A 285 -8.85 22.05 14.20
N SER A 286 -9.53 23.19 14.26
CA SER A 286 -9.19 24.35 15.07
C SER A 286 -10.15 24.41 16.25
N TYR A 287 -9.64 24.58 17.45
CA TYR A 287 -10.44 24.76 18.66
C TYR A 287 -10.36 26.20 19.14
N ASN A 288 -11.53 26.84 19.32
CA ASN A 288 -11.66 28.22 19.84
C ASN A 288 -10.82 29.26 19.05
N GLY A 289 -10.75 29.12 17.72
CA GLY A 289 -9.96 30.02 16.85
C GLY A 289 -8.44 29.78 16.89
N GLY A 290 -7.98 28.69 17.46
CA GLY A 290 -6.57 28.28 17.47
C GLY A 290 -6.09 27.73 16.11
N PRO A 291 -4.82 27.32 16.00
CA PRO A 291 -4.29 26.72 14.76
C PRO A 291 -4.79 25.30 14.52
N TYR A 292 -4.78 24.85 13.26
CA TYR A 292 -5.15 23.50 12.83
C TYR A 292 -4.01 22.49 13.09
N LEU A 293 -3.77 22.15 14.36
CA LEU A 293 -2.71 21.23 14.79
C LEU A 293 -3.19 19.80 15.01
N THR A 294 -4.49 19.56 14.90
CA THR A 294 -5.12 18.26 15.10
C THR A 294 -6.05 17.95 13.94
N TYR A 295 -6.46 16.72 13.86
CA TYR A 295 -7.49 16.26 12.90
C TYR A 295 -8.46 15.30 13.60
N HIS A 296 -9.58 15.04 12.98
CA HIS A 296 -10.53 14.03 13.43
C HIS A 296 -9.94 12.63 13.24
N GLU A 297 -9.73 11.91 14.33
CA GLU A 297 -8.99 10.64 14.37
C GLU A 297 -9.82 9.43 13.89
N GLY A 298 -11.14 9.59 13.74
CA GLY A 298 -12.06 8.53 13.35
C GLY A 298 -13.26 9.00 12.53
N VAL A 299 -14.36 8.26 12.64
CA VAL A 299 -15.66 8.55 12.01
C VAL A 299 -16.70 8.71 13.11
N ASP A 300 -17.50 9.79 13.01
CA ASP A 300 -18.60 10.05 13.97
C ASP A 300 -19.93 9.63 13.34
N TYR A 301 -20.57 8.60 13.93
CA TYR A 301 -21.91 8.14 13.57
C TYR A 301 -22.92 8.77 14.53
N SER A 302 -23.68 9.77 14.08
CA SER A 302 -24.81 10.32 14.83
C SER A 302 -25.90 9.26 14.99
N ALA A 303 -26.27 8.93 16.23
CA ALA A 303 -27.28 7.95 16.53
C ALA A 303 -28.02 8.34 17.83
N TYR A 304 -29.18 7.73 18.09
CA TYR A 304 -29.88 7.96 19.35
C TYR A 304 -29.10 7.40 20.53
N GLY A 305 -29.13 8.09 21.67
CA GLY A 305 -28.56 7.58 22.94
C GLY A 305 -29.17 6.22 23.29
N GLY A 306 -28.32 5.27 23.70
CA GLY A 306 -28.76 3.89 23.97
C GLY A 306 -28.77 2.97 22.75
N THR A 307 -28.42 3.47 21.53
CA THR A 307 -28.25 2.60 20.36
C THR A 307 -27.09 1.63 20.61
N PRO A 308 -27.26 0.30 20.39
CA PRO A 308 -26.19 -0.67 20.58
C PRO A 308 -24.97 -0.40 19.68
N VAL A 309 -23.80 -0.51 20.29
CA VAL A 309 -22.48 -0.49 19.60
C VAL A 309 -21.91 -1.88 19.66
N THR A 310 -21.49 -2.41 18.50
CA THR A 310 -21.04 -3.81 18.37
C THR A 310 -19.61 -3.91 17.86
N ALA A 311 -18.94 -5.02 18.14
CA ALA A 311 -17.63 -5.34 17.59
C ALA A 311 -17.73 -5.53 16.05
N PRO A 312 -16.88 -4.89 15.24
CA PRO A 312 -16.90 -5.03 13.78
C PRO A 312 -16.26 -6.34 13.32
N ALA A 313 -15.37 -6.91 14.12
CA ALA A 313 -14.62 -8.12 13.82
C ALA A 313 -14.19 -8.81 15.13
N ALA A 314 -13.69 -10.04 15.01
CA ALA A 314 -13.12 -10.75 16.15
C ALA A 314 -11.85 -10.05 16.66
N GLY A 315 -11.66 -10.12 17.98
CA GLY A 315 -10.50 -9.51 18.65
C GLY A 315 -10.55 -9.68 20.16
N GLN A 316 -9.62 -9.05 20.85
CA GLN A 316 -9.55 -9.01 22.28
C GLN A 316 -9.79 -7.58 22.80
N VAL A 317 -10.73 -7.41 23.71
CA VAL A 317 -10.94 -6.12 24.39
C VAL A 317 -9.72 -5.84 25.29
N ILE A 318 -8.98 -4.79 24.98
CA ILE A 318 -7.80 -4.39 25.77
C ILE A 318 -8.09 -3.26 26.74
N LEU A 319 -9.19 -2.52 26.53
CA LEU A 319 -9.67 -1.48 27.45
C LEU A 319 -11.20 -1.44 27.42
N ALA A 320 -11.82 -1.31 28.60
CA ALA A 320 -13.27 -1.14 28.75
C ALA A 320 -13.54 -0.35 30.03
N GLU A 321 -13.45 0.99 29.97
CA GLU A 321 -13.64 1.88 31.13
C GLU A 321 -13.97 3.31 30.68
N PRO A 322 -14.53 4.16 31.55
CA PRO A 322 -14.66 5.57 31.27
C PRO A 322 -13.31 6.27 31.35
N LEU A 323 -13.00 7.06 30.30
CA LEU A 323 -11.87 7.97 30.23
C LEU A 323 -12.35 9.42 30.35
N TYR A 324 -11.44 10.33 30.74
CA TYR A 324 -11.83 11.73 30.99
C TYR A 324 -12.13 12.48 29.69
N VAL A 325 -11.28 12.30 28.65
CA VAL A 325 -11.46 12.96 27.35
C VAL A 325 -12.40 12.18 26.45
N ARG A 326 -12.19 10.87 26.33
CA ARG A 326 -12.94 10.02 25.41
C ARG A 326 -14.27 9.52 25.96
N GLY A 327 -14.55 9.75 27.25
CA GLY A 327 -15.77 9.24 27.89
C GLY A 327 -15.79 7.73 28.02
N GLY A 328 -16.97 7.14 27.97
CA GLY A 328 -17.13 5.69 27.94
C GLY A 328 -16.37 5.09 26.77
N THR A 329 -15.37 4.26 27.04
CA THR A 329 -14.37 3.80 26.07
C THR A 329 -14.27 2.29 26.05
N VAL A 330 -14.26 1.72 24.84
CA VAL A 330 -13.83 0.34 24.57
C VAL A 330 -12.77 0.38 23.50
N ILE A 331 -11.71 -0.43 23.63
CA ILE A 331 -10.67 -0.63 22.61
C ILE A 331 -10.48 -2.12 22.40
N ILE A 332 -10.44 -2.53 21.14
CA ILE A 332 -10.23 -3.91 20.70
C ILE A 332 -8.89 -4.02 19.96
N ASP A 333 -8.07 -5.00 20.33
CA ASP A 333 -6.94 -5.50 19.55
C ASP A 333 -7.43 -6.59 18.61
N HIS A 334 -7.31 -6.37 17.31
CA HIS A 334 -7.65 -7.33 16.26
C HIS A 334 -6.42 -8.14 15.77
N GLY A 335 -5.26 -7.92 16.38
CA GLY A 335 -4.00 -8.49 15.92
C GLY A 335 -3.35 -7.70 14.78
N LEU A 336 -2.13 -8.07 14.43
CA LEU A 336 -1.31 -7.43 13.38
C LEU A 336 -1.12 -5.91 13.58
N GLY A 337 -1.16 -5.44 14.84
CA GLY A 337 -1.07 -4.02 15.19
C GLY A 337 -2.31 -3.21 14.83
N ILE A 338 -3.44 -3.87 14.56
CA ILE A 338 -4.71 -3.23 14.19
C ILE A 338 -5.59 -3.15 15.41
N PHE A 339 -6.01 -1.94 15.75
CA PHE A 339 -6.88 -1.64 16.87
C PHE A 339 -8.11 -0.85 16.40
N THR A 340 -9.23 -1.04 17.09
CA THR A 340 -10.42 -0.18 16.95
C THR A 340 -10.84 0.39 18.29
N GLY A 341 -11.26 1.65 18.29
CA GLY A 341 -11.72 2.37 19.47
C GLY A 341 -13.16 2.83 19.33
N TYR A 342 -13.91 2.78 20.44
CA TYR A 342 -15.32 3.13 20.54
C TYR A 342 -15.47 4.08 21.71
N TYR A 343 -15.95 5.30 21.45
CA TYR A 343 -15.90 6.37 22.43
C TYR A 343 -17.26 7.04 22.62
N HIS A 344 -17.34 7.88 23.64
CA HIS A 344 -18.53 8.63 24.07
C HIS A 344 -19.70 7.76 24.53
N LEU A 345 -19.42 6.49 24.85
CA LEU A 345 -20.46 5.52 25.24
C LEU A 345 -21.18 5.95 26.52
N SER A 346 -22.53 5.79 26.57
CA SER A 346 -23.35 5.98 27.76
C SER A 346 -23.31 4.78 28.72
N ALA A 347 -23.11 3.58 28.17
CA ALA A 347 -22.90 2.35 28.90
C ALA A 347 -21.83 1.49 28.25
N ILE A 348 -21.02 0.81 29.06
CA ILE A 348 -20.01 -0.15 28.66
C ILE A 348 -20.47 -1.53 29.10
N HIS A 349 -20.60 -2.47 28.17
CA HIS A 349 -20.99 -3.85 28.43
C HIS A 349 -19.82 -4.83 28.27
N ALA A 350 -18.80 -4.45 27.44
CA ALA A 350 -17.59 -5.22 27.27
C ALA A 350 -16.72 -5.21 28.54
N ILE A 351 -15.89 -6.22 28.70
CA ILE A 351 -14.96 -6.38 29.83
C ILE A 351 -13.54 -6.53 29.27
N ALA A 352 -12.57 -5.80 29.84
CA ALA A 352 -11.17 -5.93 29.45
C ALA A 352 -10.68 -7.39 29.60
N GLY A 353 -9.97 -7.89 28.58
CA GLY A 353 -9.56 -9.30 28.47
C GLY A 353 -10.57 -10.22 27.76
N GLN A 354 -11.79 -9.75 27.49
CA GLN A 354 -12.82 -10.51 26.77
C GLN A 354 -12.42 -10.69 25.30
N THR A 355 -12.58 -11.90 24.77
CA THR A 355 -12.60 -12.15 23.33
C THR A 355 -13.99 -11.86 22.79
N VAL A 356 -14.06 -11.11 21.70
CA VAL A 356 -15.32 -10.73 21.04
C VAL A 356 -15.37 -11.26 19.61
N GLN A 357 -16.59 -11.46 19.11
CA GLN A 357 -16.91 -11.83 17.74
C GLN A 357 -17.67 -10.69 17.04
N PRO A 358 -17.71 -10.66 15.69
CA PRO A 358 -18.52 -9.69 14.96
C PRO A 358 -19.97 -9.67 15.48
N GLY A 359 -20.49 -8.48 15.80
CA GLY A 359 -21.85 -8.29 16.31
C GLY A 359 -22.01 -8.38 17.83
N ASP A 360 -20.98 -8.79 18.59
CA ASP A 360 -21.03 -8.76 20.06
C ASP A 360 -21.20 -7.32 20.56
N VAL A 361 -22.15 -7.11 21.49
CA VAL A 361 -22.46 -5.78 22.03
C VAL A 361 -21.34 -5.32 22.96
N LEU A 362 -20.72 -4.19 22.63
CA LEU A 362 -19.64 -3.55 23.40
C LEU A 362 -20.17 -2.52 24.42
N GLY A 363 -21.23 -1.83 24.04
CA GLY A 363 -21.82 -0.73 24.82
C GLY A 363 -22.96 -0.05 24.09
N GLU A 364 -23.28 1.17 24.49
CA GLU A 364 -24.37 1.97 23.95
C GLU A 364 -23.90 3.38 23.59
N VAL A 365 -24.41 3.91 22.47
CA VAL A 365 -24.15 5.30 22.04
C VAL A 365 -24.53 6.28 23.15
N GLY A 366 -23.68 7.26 23.37
CA GLY A 366 -23.88 8.32 24.35
C GLY A 366 -23.29 9.66 23.91
N THR A 367 -22.96 10.48 24.92
CA THR A 367 -22.34 11.80 24.76
C THR A 367 -21.40 12.10 25.93
N THR A 368 -20.71 11.09 26.45
CA THR A 368 -19.76 11.24 27.56
C THR A 368 -18.39 11.74 27.09
N GLY A 369 -17.62 12.39 27.99
CA GLY A 369 -16.32 12.98 27.64
C GLY A 369 -16.42 14.23 26.76
N LEU A 370 -15.47 14.42 25.84
CA LEU A 370 -15.41 15.57 24.91
C LEU A 370 -16.38 15.37 23.73
N SER A 371 -17.67 15.52 24.00
CA SER A 371 -18.75 15.33 23.03
C SER A 371 -19.76 16.48 23.08
N THR A 372 -20.37 16.79 21.96
CA THR A 372 -21.40 17.85 21.83
C THR A 372 -22.81 17.30 21.63
N GLY A 373 -22.97 15.99 21.48
CA GLY A 373 -24.25 15.34 21.24
C GLY A 373 -24.10 13.84 21.08
N ASN A 374 -25.22 13.11 21.07
CA ASN A 374 -25.20 11.66 20.98
C ASN A 374 -24.61 11.19 19.64
N HIS A 375 -23.47 10.51 19.69
CA HIS A 375 -22.82 9.84 18.56
C HIS A 375 -21.89 8.74 19.03
N LEU A 376 -21.55 7.82 18.15
CA LEU A 376 -20.39 6.94 18.29
C LEU A 376 -19.23 7.57 17.56
N HIS A 377 -18.14 7.89 18.24
CA HIS A 377 -16.84 8.07 17.60
C HIS A 377 -16.19 6.70 17.48
N TRP A 378 -15.87 6.30 16.23
CA TRP A 378 -15.19 5.04 15.91
C TRP A 378 -13.89 5.32 15.20
N ASP A 379 -12.78 4.82 15.74
CA ASP A 379 -11.49 4.94 15.12
C ASP A 379 -10.84 3.59 14.79
N LEU A 380 -9.88 3.60 13.87
CA LEU A 380 -9.06 2.46 13.48
C LEU A 380 -7.59 2.92 13.47
N LEU A 381 -6.73 2.11 14.11
CA LEU A 381 -5.29 2.38 14.16
C LEU A 381 -4.51 1.20 13.61
N ILE A 382 -3.36 1.53 13.01
CA ILE A 382 -2.34 0.55 12.64
C ILE A 382 -1.01 1.00 13.25
N ASN A 383 -0.44 0.17 14.13
CA ASN A 383 0.78 0.48 14.88
C ASN A 383 0.68 1.85 15.61
N GLY A 384 -0.48 2.14 16.20
CA GLY A 384 -0.72 3.39 16.93
C GLY A 384 -0.91 4.63 16.05
N ILE A 385 -1.08 4.48 14.74
CA ILE A 385 -1.37 5.56 13.79
C ILE A 385 -2.80 5.44 13.30
N TRP A 386 -3.61 6.49 13.52
CA TRP A 386 -4.99 6.54 13.04
C TRP A 386 -5.05 6.56 11.53
N VAL A 387 -5.94 5.74 10.98
CA VAL A 387 -6.25 5.64 9.55
C VAL A 387 -7.74 5.76 9.31
N ASP A 388 -8.13 6.05 8.07
CA ASP A 388 -9.52 6.18 7.67
C ASP A 388 -10.24 4.83 7.70
N ALA A 389 -11.08 4.63 8.72
CA ALA A 389 -11.84 3.42 8.90
C ALA A 389 -12.91 3.19 7.80
N ALA A 390 -13.43 4.26 7.19
CA ALA A 390 -14.34 4.15 6.07
C ALA A 390 -13.64 3.63 4.82
N VAL A 391 -12.44 4.14 4.53
CA VAL A 391 -11.60 3.65 3.41
C VAL A 391 -11.13 2.21 3.66
N TRP A 392 -10.83 1.84 4.92
CA TRP A 392 -10.53 0.46 5.28
C TRP A 392 -11.64 -0.50 4.85
N GLN A 393 -12.90 -0.17 5.18
CA GLN A 393 -14.06 -0.97 4.78
C GLN A 393 -14.30 -0.95 3.27
N GLU A 394 -14.20 0.22 2.63
CA GLU A 394 -14.40 0.37 1.19
C GLU A 394 -13.38 -0.45 0.38
N GLN A 395 -12.12 -0.45 0.79
CA GLN A 395 -11.04 -1.20 0.16
C GLN A 395 -11.00 -2.67 0.58
N GLN A 396 -11.82 -3.09 1.54
CA GLN A 396 -11.81 -4.44 2.10
C GLN A 396 -10.40 -4.88 2.53
N MET A 397 -9.69 -3.98 3.23
CA MET A 397 -8.29 -4.22 3.63
C MET A 397 -8.15 -5.44 4.53
N ASP A 398 -9.14 -5.72 5.35
CA ASP A 398 -9.26 -6.94 6.16
C ASP A 398 -9.19 -8.21 5.31
N CYS A 399 -10.01 -8.31 4.26
CA CYS A 399 -10.00 -9.41 3.32
C CYS A 399 -8.71 -9.46 2.51
N TRP A 400 -8.22 -8.32 2.04
CA TRP A 400 -6.98 -8.23 1.29
C TRP A 400 -5.78 -8.80 2.06
N ILE A 401 -5.74 -8.58 3.39
CA ILE A 401 -4.73 -9.13 4.30
C ILE A 401 -4.87 -10.64 4.42
N LEU A 402 -6.08 -11.15 4.71
CA LEU A 402 -6.32 -12.57 4.87
C LEU A 402 -6.01 -13.37 3.60
N GLU A 403 -6.44 -12.89 2.44
CA GLU A 403 -6.14 -13.47 1.13
C GLU A 403 -4.63 -13.50 0.87
N GLY A 404 -3.92 -12.42 1.25
CA GLY A 404 -2.47 -12.36 1.17
C GLY A 404 -1.76 -13.46 1.96
N LEU A 405 -2.32 -13.87 3.09
CA LEU A 405 -1.87 -15.01 3.89
C LEU A 405 -2.35 -16.37 3.34
N GLY A 406 -3.24 -16.37 2.34
CA GLY A 406 -3.85 -17.58 1.81
C GLY A 406 -5.05 -18.07 2.61
N ARG A 407 -5.61 -17.21 3.48
CA ARG A 407 -6.83 -17.46 4.23
C ARG A 407 -8.03 -16.96 3.42
N PRO A 408 -9.11 -17.74 3.27
CA PRO A 408 -10.33 -17.22 2.66
C PRO A 408 -10.89 -16.10 3.55
N CYS A 409 -11.38 -15.02 2.94
CA CYS A 409 -12.21 -14.04 3.63
C CYS A 409 -13.65 -14.37 3.27
N GLY A 410 -14.39 -14.98 4.20
CA GLY A 410 -15.73 -15.46 3.93
C GLY A 410 -16.76 -14.36 4.13
N THR A 411 -17.59 -14.14 3.10
CA THR A 411 -18.99 -13.77 3.27
C THR A 411 -19.80 -15.06 3.26
N GLU A 412 -19.67 -15.92 4.24
CA GLU A 412 -20.75 -16.86 4.48
C GLU A 412 -21.92 -16.05 5.02
N THR A 413 -22.85 -15.72 4.13
CA THR A 413 -24.19 -15.33 4.52
C THR A 413 -24.70 -16.45 5.43
N PRO A 414 -25.06 -16.18 6.70
CA PRO A 414 -25.61 -17.24 7.57
C PRO A 414 -26.81 -17.84 6.84
N PRO A 415 -26.95 -19.16 6.85
CA PRO A 415 -28.12 -19.81 6.27
C PRO A 415 -29.36 -19.24 6.95
N GLY A 416 -30.26 -18.63 6.14
CA GLY A 416 -31.49 -18.00 6.55
C GLY A 416 -32.52 -18.99 7.15
#